data_6f2caa2aa4fd3b1e988932279003a732
#
_entry.id   6f2caa2aa4fd3b1e988932279003a732
#
_cell.length_a   1.000
_cell.length_b   1.000
_cell.length_c   1.000
_cell.angle_alpha   90.00
_cell.angle_beta   90.00
_cell.angle_gamma   90.00
#
_symmetry.space_group_name_H-M   'P 1'
#
loop_
_entity.id
_entity.type
_entity.pdbx_description
1 polymer ?
#
loop_
_entity_poly.entity_id
_entity_poly.type
_entity_poly.pdbx_seq_one_letter_code
_entity_poly.pdbx_strand_id
1 'polypeptide(L)'
;MQDKRIEKIEGRKFFMEENIKQQEKTKNENEEIKEMGQLTLEQGKSHHKIHLLSIIGEIEGHESLSPNTKTTKYEHVLPKLASIEDDESVDGVMIIINTVGGDVESGLAIAEMISSLSKPTVSLVLGGSHSIGVPLAVSTDYSYIVPTGTMVIHPVRLNGLVIGAPQTYDYFQQMQDRITGFIAEHCFATQEQLEKMMMNTSMLTKDLGTILVGSQAVAEGIINEVGGIDEAMKKLHQMIDETKQNNEISNL
;
A
#
# COMPACT_ATOMS: atom_id res chain seq x y z
N MET A 1 14.97 -57.93 7.09
CA MET A 1 15.78 -57.15 6.10
C MET A 1 14.91 -56.42 5.08
N GLN A 2 13.75 -56.92 4.67
CA GLN A 2 12.84 -56.24 3.74
C GLN A 2 12.21 -54.98 4.33
N ASP A 3 11.78 -54.98 5.61
CA ASP A 3 11.13 -53.81 6.25
C ASP A 3 12.00 -52.55 6.28
N LYS A 4 13.28 -52.66 6.66
CA LYS A 4 14.21 -51.51 6.66
C LYS A 4 14.48 -50.91 5.27
N ARG A 5 14.24 -51.72 4.24
CA ARG A 5 14.41 -51.24 2.84
C ARG A 5 13.19 -50.48 2.36
N ILE A 6 11.98 -50.84 2.81
CA ILE A 6 10.72 -50.17 2.53
C ILE A 6 10.70 -48.82 3.24
N GLU A 7 11.00 -48.77 4.56
CA GLU A 7 11.08 -47.48 5.31
C GLU A 7 12.09 -46.48 4.69
N LYS A 8 13.22 -46.99 4.20
CA LYS A 8 14.23 -46.13 3.55
C LYS A 8 13.78 -45.61 2.17
N ILE A 9 12.91 -46.32 1.46
CA ILE A 9 12.35 -45.91 0.18
C ILE A 9 11.23 -44.90 0.43
N GLU A 10 10.36 -45.13 1.41
CA GLU A 10 9.29 -44.20 1.80
C GLU A 10 9.83 -42.88 2.35
N GLY A 11 10.84 -42.93 3.22
CA GLY A 11 11.53 -41.72 3.72
C GLY A 11 12.20 -40.91 2.60
N ARG A 12 12.76 -41.57 1.57
CA ARG A 12 13.32 -40.86 0.41
C ARG A 12 12.24 -40.25 -0.48
N LYS A 13 11.09 -40.92 -0.67
CA LYS A 13 9.96 -40.38 -1.41
C LYS A 13 9.40 -39.17 -0.70
N PHE A 14 9.15 -39.23 0.59
CA PHE A 14 8.67 -38.13 1.41
C PHE A 14 9.61 -36.92 1.32
N PHE A 15 10.92 -37.14 1.47
CA PHE A 15 11.93 -36.08 1.37
C PHE A 15 12.01 -35.46 -0.05
N MET A 16 11.81 -36.26 -1.10
CA MET A 16 11.73 -35.74 -2.46
C MET A 16 10.46 -34.93 -2.71
N GLU A 17 9.32 -35.36 -2.22
CA GLU A 17 8.05 -34.66 -2.34
C GLU A 17 8.07 -33.32 -1.58
N GLU A 18 8.65 -33.27 -0.38
CA GLU A 18 8.85 -32.01 0.35
C GLU A 18 9.79 -31.05 -0.40
N ASN A 19 10.89 -31.54 -0.94
CA ASN A 19 11.81 -30.69 -1.72
C ASN A 19 11.16 -30.15 -3.01
N ILE A 20 10.32 -30.93 -3.69
CA ILE A 20 9.59 -30.49 -4.88
C ILE A 20 8.60 -29.39 -4.49
N LYS A 21 7.79 -29.59 -3.44
CA LYS A 21 6.84 -28.58 -2.93
C LYS A 21 7.55 -27.29 -2.52
N GLN A 22 8.70 -27.40 -1.85
CA GLN A 22 9.50 -26.24 -1.47
C GLN A 22 10.03 -25.47 -2.69
N GLN A 23 10.49 -26.18 -3.72
CA GLN A 23 10.96 -25.56 -4.96
C GLN A 23 9.84 -24.88 -5.74
N GLU A 24 8.65 -25.51 -5.82
CA GLU A 24 7.47 -24.93 -6.45
C GLU A 24 7.00 -23.70 -5.71
N LYS A 25 6.95 -23.74 -4.36
CA LYS A 25 6.60 -22.58 -3.52
C LYS A 25 7.55 -21.41 -3.75
N THR A 26 8.88 -21.65 -3.70
CA THR A 26 9.89 -20.62 -3.93
C THR A 26 9.80 -20.02 -5.35
N LYS A 27 9.46 -20.83 -6.35
CA LYS A 27 9.27 -20.37 -7.72
C LYS A 27 8.06 -19.45 -7.83
N ASN A 28 6.92 -19.83 -7.25
CA ASN A 28 5.71 -19.01 -7.25
C ASN A 28 5.92 -17.69 -6.51
N GLU A 29 6.55 -17.70 -5.33
CA GLU A 29 6.91 -16.48 -4.59
C GLU A 29 7.79 -15.54 -5.42
N ASN A 30 8.80 -16.07 -6.13
CA ASN A 30 9.66 -15.27 -6.99
C ASN A 30 8.92 -14.68 -8.20
N GLU A 31 7.93 -15.38 -8.74
CA GLU A 31 7.07 -14.88 -9.81
C GLU A 31 6.14 -13.78 -9.29
N GLU A 32 5.50 -13.95 -8.13
CA GLU A 32 4.67 -12.90 -7.49
C GLU A 32 5.48 -11.63 -7.18
N ILE A 33 6.69 -11.77 -6.63
CA ILE A 33 7.58 -10.62 -6.39
C ILE A 33 7.94 -9.93 -7.70
N LYS A 34 8.29 -10.71 -8.73
CA LYS A 34 8.77 -10.17 -10.01
C LYS A 34 7.68 -9.49 -10.82
N GLU A 35 6.47 -10.03 -10.82
CA GLU A 35 5.38 -9.55 -11.65
C GLU A 35 4.50 -8.52 -10.92
N MET A 36 4.27 -8.70 -9.62
CA MET A 36 3.30 -7.90 -8.87
C MET A 36 3.91 -7.13 -7.69
N GLY A 37 5.18 -7.36 -7.34
CA GLY A 37 5.80 -6.73 -6.16
C GLY A 37 5.15 -7.16 -4.84
N GLN A 38 4.69 -8.41 -4.73
CA GLN A 38 3.96 -8.93 -3.59
C GLN A 38 4.66 -10.13 -2.99
N LEU A 39 4.52 -10.30 -1.67
CA LEU A 39 5.10 -11.42 -0.94
C LEU A 39 4.30 -11.68 0.34
N THR A 40 4.08 -12.95 0.67
CA THR A 40 3.53 -13.34 1.97
C THR A 40 4.63 -13.85 2.88
N LEU A 41 4.82 -13.21 4.03
CA LEU A 41 5.80 -13.59 5.05
C LEU A 41 5.14 -14.57 6.03
N GLU A 42 5.49 -15.85 5.98
CA GLU A 42 4.85 -16.91 6.77
C GLU A 42 5.67 -17.39 7.98
N GLN A 43 6.96 -17.06 8.04
CA GLN A 43 7.89 -17.59 9.05
C GLN A 43 8.70 -16.49 9.75
N GLY A 44 8.04 -15.39 10.08
CA GLY A 44 8.68 -14.32 10.86
C GLY A 44 8.92 -14.71 12.32
N LYS A 45 9.67 -13.86 13.04
CA LYS A 45 9.99 -14.05 14.47
C LYS A 45 8.74 -14.11 15.36
N SER A 46 7.63 -13.56 14.91
CA SER A 46 6.36 -13.42 15.66
C SER A 46 5.29 -14.43 15.27
N HIS A 47 5.55 -15.35 14.33
CA HIS A 47 4.58 -16.30 13.80
C HIS A 47 3.34 -15.70 13.14
N HIS A 48 3.32 -14.38 12.86
CA HIS A 48 2.24 -13.75 12.12
C HIS A 48 2.45 -13.93 10.62
N LYS A 49 1.37 -14.25 9.90
CA LYS A 49 1.34 -14.28 8.44
C LYS A 49 1.00 -12.89 7.92
N ILE A 50 2.00 -12.19 7.40
CA ILE A 50 1.87 -10.82 6.90
C ILE A 50 1.97 -10.82 5.38
N HIS A 51 0.99 -10.20 4.71
CA HIS A 51 1.07 -9.93 3.29
C HIS A 51 1.75 -8.59 3.04
N LEU A 52 2.79 -8.59 2.21
CA LEU A 52 3.51 -7.41 1.78
C LEU A 52 3.07 -7.04 0.36
N LEU A 53 2.49 -5.86 0.20
CA LEU A 53 2.05 -5.29 -1.06
C LEU A 53 2.89 -4.06 -1.40
N SER A 54 3.48 -4.02 -2.60
CA SER A 54 4.25 -2.87 -3.07
C SER A 54 3.46 -2.05 -4.07
N ILE A 55 3.37 -0.73 -3.83
CA ILE A 55 2.83 0.27 -4.75
C ILE A 55 4.00 1.09 -5.27
N ILE A 56 4.51 0.72 -6.45
CA ILE A 56 5.74 1.26 -7.01
C ILE A 56 5.52 1.74 -8.44
N GLY A 57 6.05 2.92 -8.74
CA GLY A 57 5.92 3.54 -10.07
C GLY A 57 4.65 4.36 -10.21
N GLU A 58 4.14 4.49 -11.43
CA GLU A 58 2.92 5.24 -11.73
C GLU A 58 1.68 4.38 -11.48
N ILE A 59 0.62 4.97 -10.94
CA ILE A 59 -0.67 4.28 -10.80
C ILE A 59 -1.35 4.24 -12.16
N GLU A 60 -1.46 3.06 -12.74
CA GLU A 60 -2.05 2.83 -14.05
C GLU A 60 -3.58 2.79 -13.94
N GLY A 61 -4.25 3.50 -14.84
CA GLY A 61 -5.70 3.58 -14.91
C GLY A 61 -6.29 2.63 -15.95
N HIS A 62 -7.38 3.10 -16.62
CA HIS A 62 -8.05 2.31 -17.66
C HIS A 62 -7.26 2.20 -18.98
N GLU A 63 -6.27 3.07 -19.18
CA GLU A 63 -5.37 3.02 -20.32
C GLU A 63 -4.03 2.42 -19.92
N SER A 64 -3.55 1.46 -20.69
CA SER A 64 -2.24 0.86 -20.45
C SER A 64 -1.12 1.83 -20.79
N LEU A 65 -0.21 2.05 -19.86
CA LEU A 65 0.98 2.86 -20.07
C LEU A 65 2.03 2.12 -20.93
N SER A 66 3.06 2.84 -21.34
CA SER A 66 4.16 2.26 -22.13
C SER A 66 4.78 1.06 -21.39
N PRO A 67 5.10 -0.05 -22.07
CA PRO A 67 5.76 -1.22 -21.48
C PRO A 67 7.09 -0.92 -20.74
N ASN A 68 7.69 0.23 -21.02
CA ASN A 68 8.91 0.69 -20.36
C ASN A 68 8.65 1.52 -19.09
N THR A 69 7.40 1.86 -18.80
CA THR A 69 7.01 2.58 -17.59
C THR A 69 6.82 1.59 -16.43
N LYS A 70 7.40 1.90 -15.28
CA LYS A 70 7.13 1.14 -14.07
C LYS A 70 5.77 1.56 -13.52
N THR A 71 4.84 0.61 -13.39
CA THR A 71 3.46 0.90 -12.99
C THR A 71 2.98 -0.04 -11.90
N THR A 72 2.04 0.45 -11.10
CA THR A 72 1.16 -0.36 -10.26
C THR A 72 -0.21 -0.42 -10.94
N LYS A 73 -0.67 -1.63 -11.25
CA LYS A 73 -1.93 -1.87 -11.95
C LYS A 73 -3.03 -2.16 -10.94
N TYR A 74 -4.03 -1.29 -10.91
CA TYR A 74 -5.14 -1.42 -9.94
C TYR A 74 -5.93 -2.72 -10.11
N GLU A 75 -6.09 -3.22 -11.34
CA GLU A 75 -6.74 -4.49 -11.64
C GLU A 75 -6.00 -5.73 -11.12
N HIS A 76 -4.72 -5.59 -10.73
CA HIS A 76 -3.96 -6.63 -10.03
C HIS A 76 -4.03 -6.46 -8.51
N VAL A 77 -4.12 -5.21 -8.03
CA VAL A 77 -4.14 -4.89 -6.61
C VAL A 77 -5.50 -5.21 -5.98
N LEU A 78 -6.61 -4.78 -6.59
CA LEU A 78 -7.95 -4.95 -6.01
C LEU A 78 -8.34 -6.42 -5.78
N PRO A 79 -8.18 -7.36 -6.73
CA PRO A 79 -8.48 -8.77 -6.48
C PRO A 79 -7.58 -9.38 -5.40
N LYS A 80 -6.33 -8.91 -5.30
CA LYS A 80 -5.43 -9.40 -4.26
C LYS A 80 -5.85 -8.92 -2.87
N LEU A 81 -6.25 -7.66 -2.71
CA LEU A 81 -6.78 -7.15 -1.45
C LEU A 81 -8.06 -7.89 -1.04
N ALA A 82 -8.96 -8.18 -2.00
CA ALA A 82 -10.14 -9.00 -1.74
C ALA A 82 -9.78 -10.42 -1.29
N SER A 83 -8.78 -11.04 -1.92
CA SER A 83 -8.29 -12.36 -1.51
C SER A 83 -7.64 -12.34 -0.12
N ILE A 84 -6.96 -11.27 0.24
CA ILE A 84 -6.37 -11.08 1.57
C ILE A 84 -7.47 -10.94 2.63
N GLU A 85 -8.51 -10.19 2.34
CA GLU A 85 -9.65 -10.03 3.26
C GLU A 85 -10.34 -11.37 3.55
N ASP A 86 -10.55 -12.20 2.52
CA ASP A 86 -11.19 -13.51 2.63
C ASP A 86 -10.28 -14.61 3.24
N ASP A 87 -8.95 -14.44 3.24
CA ASP A 87 -8.00 -15.42 3.78
C ASP A 87 -7.81 -15.24 5.30
N GLU A 88 -8.52 -16.03 6.11
CA GLU A 88 -8.41 -16.03 7.57
C GLU A 88 -6.99 -16.28 8.09
N SER A 89 -6.12 -16.88 7.28
CA SER A 89 -4.73 -17.15 7.68
C SER A 89 -3.81 -15.93 7.59
N VAL A 90 -4.20 -14.87 6.88
CA VAL A 90 -3.45 -13.62 6.81
C VAL A 90 -3.80 -12.76 8.03
N ASP A 91 -2.81 -12.43 8.83
CA ASP A 91 -2.97 -11.67 10.07
C ASP A 91 -2.92 -10.15 9.88
N GLY A 92 -2.21 -9.66 8.86
CA GLY A 92 -2.06 -8.23 8.61
C GLY A 92 -1.40 -7.91 7.28
N VAL A 93 -1.41 -6.64 6.89
CA VAL A 93 -0.91 -6.16 5.59
C VAL A 93 0.10 -5.03 5.77
N MET A 94 1.24 -5.17 5.11
CA MET A 94 2.26 -4.12 4.99
C MET A 94 2.23 -3.53 3.58
N ILE A 95 2.02 -2.23 3.45
CA ILE A 95 2.02 -1.51 2.17
C ILE A 95 3.33 -0.75 2.00
N ILE A 96 4.16 -1.12 1.04
CA ILE A 96 5.38 -0.39 0.70
C ILE A 96 5.09 0.57 -0.45
N ILE A 97 5.43 1.86 -0.27
CA ILE A 97 5.05 2.91 -1.21
C ILE A 97 6.30 3.63 -1.74
N ASN A 98 6.39 3.68 -3.08
CA ASN A 98 7.29 4.55 -3.83
C ASN A 98 6.66 4.89 -5.18
N THR A 99 5.74 5.86 -5.19
CA THR A 99 4.95 6.24 -6.36
C THR A 99 5.01 7.73 -6.64
N VAL A 100 4.97 8.06 -7.92
CA VAL A 100 4.81 9.45 -8.41
C VAL A 100 3.33 9.88 -8.49
N GLY A 101 2.40 8.98 -8.16
CA GLY A 101 0.98 9.15 -8.39
C GLY A 101 0.55 8.53 -9.72
N GLY A 102 -0.50 9.05 -10.32
CA GLY A 102 -1.05 8.57 -11.59
C GLY A 102 -2.55 8.79 -11.71
N ASP A 103 -3.28 7.77 -12.17
CA ASP A 103 -4.73 7.83 -12.33
C ASP A 103 -5.47 7.98 -10.99
N VAL A 104 -6.32 9.00 -10.91
CA VAL A 104 -6.98 9.38 -9.66
C VAL A 104 -8.02 8.35 -9.24
N GLU A 105 -8.86 7.89 -10.18
CA GLU A 105 -9.95 6.96 -9.84
C GLU A 105 -9.39 5.59 -9.41
N SER A 106 -8.35 5.12 -10.08
CA SER A 106 -7.67 3.87 -9.73
C SER A 106 -6.95 3.97 -8.38
N GLY A 107 -6.29 5.11 -8.12
CA GLY A 107 -5.62 5.35 -6.85
C GLY A 107 -6.60 5.45 -5.69
N LEU A 108 -7.73 6.16 -5.84
CA LEU A 108 -8.79 6.20 -4.83
C LEU A 108 -9.42 4.82 -4.62
N ALA A 109 -9.68 4.06 -5.68
CA ALA A 109 -10.21 2.70 -5.55
C ALA A 109 -9.29 1.79 -4.73
N ILE A 110 -7.98 1.87 -4.92
CA ILE A 110 -7.01 1.13 -4.10
C ILE A 110 -7.02 1.64 -2.65
N ALA A 111 -7.05 2.95 -2.43
CA ALA A 111 -7.04 3.55 -1.10
C ALA A 111 -8.28 3.16 -0.29
N GLU A 112 -9.47 3.25 -0.88
CA GLU A 112 -10.74 2.81 -0.28
C GLU A 112 -10.72 1.30 0.05
N MET A 113 -10.17 0.49 -0.85
CA MET A 113 -10.06 -0.94 -0.62
C MET A 113 -9.14 -1.27 0.55
N ILE A 114 -8.00 -0.56 0.67
CA ILE A 114 -7.07 -0.72 1.80
C ILE A 114 -7.74 -0.30 3.11
N SER A 115 -8.39 0.88 3.14
CA SER A 115 -9.03 1.41 4.35
C SER A 115 -10.22 0.58 4.82
N SER A 116 -10.82 -0.23 3.94
CA SER A 116 -11.94 -1.10 4.25
C SER A 116 -11.54 -2.51 4.72
N LEU A 117 -10.24 -2.83 4.75
CA LEU A 117 -9.78 -4.14 5.25
C LEU A 117 -10.07 -4.28 6.75
N SER A 118 -10.53 -5.44 7.18
CA SER A 118 -10.73 -5.77 8.61
C SER A 118 -9.45 -6.14 9.35
N LYS A 119 -8.37 -6.34 8.61
CA LYS A 119 -7.06 -6.76 9.11
C LYS A 119 -6.17 -5.53 9.40
N PRO A 120 -5.32 -5.57 10.45
CA PRO A 120 -4.35 -4.51 10.71
C PRO A 120 -3.47 -4.20 9.50
N THR A 121 -3.33 -2.92 9.20
CA THR A 121 -2.61 -2.41 8.04
C THR A 121 -1.57 -1.36 8.43
N VAL A 122 -0.38 -1.42 7.85
CA VAL A 122 0.65 -0.39 8.02
C VAL A 122 1.23 -0.01 6.67
N SER A 123 1.37 1.28 6.40
CA SER A 123 2.08 1.79 5.23
C SER A 123 3.49 2.26 5.57
N LEU A 124 4.41 2.12 4.62
CA LEU A 124 5.77 2.62 4.69
C LEU A 124 6.15 3.34 3.39
N VAL A 125 6.30 4.65 3.46
CA VAL A 125 6.80 5.47 2.36
C VAL A 125 8.31 5.42 2.36
N LEU A 126 8.91 4.70 1.38
CA LEU A 126 10.36 4.53 1.24
C LEU A 126 11.01 5.54 0.29
N GLY A 127 10.27 6.09 -0.66
CA GLY A 127 10.74 7.09 -1.61
C GLY A 127 9.74 8.22 -1.74
N GLY A 128 8.95 8.21 -2.82
CA GLY A 128 7.87 9.16 -3.03
C GLY A 128 6.50 8.61 -2.70
N SER A 129 5.61 9.44 -2.16
CA SER A 129 4.17 9.22 -2.14
C SER A 129 3.52 10.51 -2.64
N HIS A 130 3.51 10.65 -3.97
CA HIS A 130 3.15 11.92 -4.61
C HIS A 130 1.75 11.88 -5.20
N SER A 131 1.07 13.05 -5.20
CA SER A 131 -0.25 13.19 -5.83
C SER A 131 -1.25 12.19 -5.25
N ILE A 132 -1.85 11.34 -6.08
CA ILE A 132 -2.77 10.27 -5.63
C ILE A 132 -2.08 9.19 -4.79
N GLY A 133 -0.76 9.20 -4.68
CA GLY A 133 -0.02 8.40 -3.72
C GLY A 133 -0.27 8.81 -2.26
N VAL A 134 -0.63 10.08 -1.99
CA VAL A 134 -0.90 10.57 -0.64
C VAL A 134 -2.09 9.84 0.00
N PRO A 135 -3.27 9.73 -0.63
CA PRO A 135 -4.34 8.88 -0.13
C PRO A 135 -3.91 7.43 0.17
N LEU A 136 -3.09 6.84 -0.71
CA LEU A 136 -2.58 5.47 -0.50
C LEU A 136 -1.71 5.32 0.75
N ALA A 137 -0.94 6.35 1.09
CA ALA A 137 -0.10 6.33 2.29
C ALA A 137 -0.92 6.42 3.59
N VAL A 138 -2.03 7.16 3.57
CA VAL A 138 -2.87 7.39 4.75
C VAL A 138 -4.04 6.41 4.86
N SER A 139 -4.28 5.55 3.86
CA SER A 139 -5.39 4.60 3.85
C SER A 139 -5.22 3.43 4.82
N THR A 140 -4.06 3.29 5.45
CA THR A 140 -3.76 2.24 6.43
C THR A 140 -4.02 2.71 7.86
N ASP A 141 -4.20 1.77 8.80
CA ASP A 141 -4.42 2.10 10.22
C ASP A 141 -3.23 2.84 10.83
N TYR A 142 -2.02 2.65 10.31
CA TYR A 142 -0.82 3.37 10.75
C TYR A 142 0.16 3.59 9.60
N SER A 143 0.79 4.75 9.56
CA SER A 143 1.64 5.16 8.45
C SER A 143 3.04 5.59 8.89
N TYR A 144 4.05 5.16 8.16
CA TYR A 144 5.45 5.55 8.34
C TYR A 144 6.02 6.19 7.07
N ILE A 145 6.97 7.11 7.27
CA ILE A 145 7.80 7.66 6.21
C ILE A 145 9.27 7.62 6.64
N VAL A 146 10.18 7.22 5.73
CA VAL A 146 11.61 7.31 6.03
C VAL A 146 12.10 8.76 6.04
N PRO A 147 13.22 9.09 6.72
CA PRO A 147 13.71 10.48 6.82
C PRO A 147 13.89 11.20 5.48
N THR A 148 14.23 10.47 4.41
CA THR A 148 14.40 11.01 3.05
C THR A 148 13.17 10.84 2.16
N GLY A 149 12.11 10.22 2.67
CA GLY A 149 10.87 10.03 1.93
C GLY A 149 10.19 11.37 1.66
N THR A 150 9.48 11.46 0.54
CA THR A 150 8.85 12.70 0.10
C THR A 150 7.36 12.51 -0.18
N MET A 151 6.58 13.53 0.13
CA MET A 151 5.17 13.63 -0.27
C MET A 151 4.97 14.91 -1.07
N VAL A 152 4.21 14.84 -2.15
CA VAL A 152 3.87 16.00 -2.97
C VAL A 152 2.35 16.13 -3.04
N ILE A 153 1.85 17.24 -2.49
CA ILE A 153 0.43 17.57 -2.45
C ILE A 153 0.21 18.71 -3.43
N HIS A 154 -0.53 18.44 -4.50
CA HIS A 154 -0.80 19.42 -5.56
C HIS A 154 -2.23 19.27 -6.10
N PRO A 155 -2.78 20.31 -6.76
CA PRO A 155 -4.11 20.24 -7.38
C PRO A 155 -4.18 19.15 -8.46
N VAL A 156 -5.39 18.67 -8.72
CA VAL A 156 -5.66 17.75 -9.83
C VAL A 156 -5.26 18.42 -11.15
N ARG A 157 -4.59 17.68 -12.02
CA ARG A 157 -4.14 18.14 -13.33
C ARG A 157 -4.90 17.44 -14.44
N LEU A 158 -5.20 18.17 -15.50
CA LEU A 158 -5.80 17.64 -16.73
C LEU A 158 -4.87 17.86 -17.91
N ASN A 159 -4.67 16.81 -18.71
CA ASN A 159 -4.15 16.91 -20.06
C ASN A 159 -5.26 16.49 -21.03
N GLY A 160 -5.70 17.37 -21.92
CA GLY A 160 -6.69 17.00 -22.92
C GLY A 160 -7.55 18.16 -23.43
N LEU A 161 -8.55 17.81 -24.25
CA LEU A 161 -9.54 18.73 -24.77
C LEU A 161 -10.58 19.06 -23.70
N VAL A 162 -10.77 20.35 -23.40
CA VAL A 162 -11.80 20.82 -22.48
C VAL A 162 -13.06 21.19 -23.29
N ILE A 163 -14.17 20.51 -23.01
CA ILE A 163 -15.49 20.78 -23.58
C ILE A 163 -16.40 21.23 -22.44
N GLY A 164 -16.88 22.51 -22.51
CA GLY A 164 -17.73 23.06 -21.45
C GLY A 164 -16.92 23.47 -20.21
N ALA A 165 -16.31 24.65 -20.23
CA ALA A 165 -15.42 25.13 -19.18
C ALA A 165 -16.03 25.11 -17.75
N PRO A 166 -17.29 25.54 -17.51
CA PRO A 166 -17.88 25.51 -16.19
C PRO A 166 -18.04 24.08 -15.68
N GLN A 167 -18.56 23.16 -16.49
CA GLN A 167 -18.79 21.76 -16.11
C GLN A 167 -17.46 21.03 -15.83
N THR A 168 -16.42 21.35 -16.59
CA THR A 168 -15.08 20.81 -16.37
C THR A 168 -14.51 21.31 -15.05
N TYR A 169 -14.67 22.59 -14.73
CA TYR A 169 -14.25 23.16 -13.45
C TYR A 169 -14.96 22.48 -12.28
N ASP A 170 -16.29 22.36 -12.33
CA ASP A 170 -17.08 21.73 -11.28
C ASP A 170 -16.67 20.26 -11.07
N TYR A 171 -16.40 19.53 -12.15
CA TYR A 171 -15.90 18.15 -12.08
C TYR A 171 -14.55 18.05 -11.38
N PHE A 172 -13.59 18.94 -11.72
CA PHE A 172 -12.29 18.94 -11.06
C PHE A 172 -12.36 19.34 -9.59
N GLN A 173 -13.24 20.29 -9.27
CA GLN A 173 -13.46 20.66 -7.88
C GLN A 173 -13.99 19.48 -7.09
N GLN A 174 -14.99 18.77 -7.58
CA GLN A 174 -15.51 17.56 -6.94
C GLN A 174 -14.45 16.47 -6.78
N MET A 175 -13.60 16.26 -7.79
CA MET A 175 -12.51 15.30 -7.70
C MET A 175 -11.49 15.69 -6.64
N GLN A 176 -11.13 16.97 -6.57
CA GLN A 176 -10.21 17.49 -5.55
C GLN A 176 -10.80 17.38 -4.15
N ASP A 177 -12.08 17.69 -3.97
CA ASP A 177 -12.80 17.55 -2.70
C ASP A 177 -12.84 16.09 -2.22
N ARG A 178 -13.03 15.14 -3.12
CA ARG A 178 -12.96 13.71 -2.80
C ARG A 178 -11.57 13.30 -2.29
N ILE A 179 -10.52 13.77 -2.95
CA ILE A 179 -9.14 13.47 -2.55
C ILE A 179 -8.82 14.07 -1.19
N THR A 180 -9.10 15.38 -1.01
CA THR A 180 -8.80 16.07 0.25
C THR A 180 -9.67 15.59 1.40
N GLY A 181 -10.93 15.25 1.13
CA GLY A 181 -11.84 14.64 2.08
C GLY A 181 -11.32 13.28 2.57
N PHE A 182 -10.97 12.38 1.63
CA PHE A 182 -10.40 11.07 1.98
C PHE A 182 -9.13 11.20 2.84
N ILE A 183 -8.20 12.09 2.45
CA ILE A 183 -6.96 12.29 3.22
C ILE A 183 -7.29 12.80 4.63
N ALA A 184 -8.17 13.80 4.76
CA ALA A 184 -8.54 14.39 6.05
C ALA A 184 -9.27 13.41 6.98
N GLU A 185 -10.00 12.44 6.45
CA GLU A 185 -10.66 11.37 7.21
C GLU A 185 -9.66 10.34 7.76
N HIS A 186 -8.48 10.21 7.12
CA HIS A 186 -7.48 9.18 7.44
C HIS A 186 -6.18 9.72 8.05
N CYS A 187 -6.11 11.03 8.38
CA CYS A 187 -4.93 11.63 9.00
C CYS A 187 -5.34 12.75 10.00
N PHE A 188 -4.36 13.41 10.59
CA PHE A 188 -4.62 14.51 11.54
C PHE A 188 -4.73 15.89 10.86
N ALA A 189 -4.35 16.01 9.58
CA ALA A 189 -4.48 17.26 8.83
C ALA A 189 -5.93 17.52 8.45
N THR A 190 -6.39 18.77 8.54
CA THR A 190 -7.73 19.14 8.10
C THR A 190 -7.80 19.30 6.59
N GLN A 191 -9.00 19.20 6.02
CA GLN A 191 -9.22 19.44 4.59
C GLN A 191 -8.74 20.83 4.17
N GLU A 192 -9.01 21.88 4.97
CA GLU A 192 -8.55 23.25 4.73
C GLU A 192 -7.01 23.37 4.68
N GLN A 193 -6.30 22.63 5.56
CA GLN A 193 -4.83 22.58 5.53
C GLN A 193 -4.32 21.93 4.24
N LEU A 194 -4.94 20.84 3.81
CA LEU A 194 -4.59 20.14 2.56
C LEU A 194 -4.84 21.02 1.33
N GLU A 195 -5.96 21.70 1.25
CA GLU A 195 -6.28 22.65 0.17
C GLU A 195 -5.26 23.80 0.13
N LYS A 196 -4.88 24.34 1.30
CA LYS A 196 -3.83 25.35 1.39
C LYS A 196 -2.47 24.84 0.91
N MET A 197 -2.10 23.61 1.23
CA MET A 197 -0.88 22.98 0.72
C MET A 197 -0.93 22.80 -0.80
N MET A 198 -2.07 22.39 -1.35
CA MET A 198 -2.27 22.24 -2.79
C MET A 198 -2.08 23.57 -3.54
N MET A 199 -2.54 24.66 -2.98
CA MET A 199 -2.50 25.99 -3.60
C MET A 199 -1.22 26.78 -3.31
N ASN A 200 -0.24 26.19 -2.65
CA ASN A 200 1.03 26.85 -2.31
C ASN A 200 1.87 27.10 -3.57
N THR A 201 2.27 28.35 -3.77
CA THR A 201 3.09 28.80 -4.91
C THR A 201 4.57 28.98 -4.57
N SER A 202 4.95 28.87 -3.30
CA SER A 202 6.29 29.26 -2.82
C SER A 202 7.36 28.16 -3.01
N MET A 203 6.97 26.90 -3.14
CA MET A 203 7.91 25.78 -3.13
C MET A 203 8.21 25.19 -4.51
N LEU A 204 7.31 25.30 -5.47
CA LEU A 204 7.47 24.75 -6.81
C LEU A 204 7.66 25.89 -7.83
N THR A 205 8.81 25.93 -8.48
CA THR A 205 9.18 27.01 -9.43
C THR A 205 8.34 27.02 -10.71
N LYS A 206 7.59 25.96 -11.01
CA LYS A 206 6.81 25.79 -12.23
C LYS A 206 5.38 25.33 -12.02
N ASP A 207 4.95 25.08 -10.75
CA ASP A 207 3.64 24.52 -10.46
C ASP A 207 3.17 24.85 -9.04
N LEU A 208 1.87 24.62 -8.77
CA LEU A 208 1.28 24.74 -7.45
C LEU A 208 1.54 23.47 -6.63
N GLY A 209 1.65 23.61 -5.31
CA GLY A 209 1.70 22.50 -4.38
C GLY A 209 2.78 22.60 -3.33
N THR A 210 2.80 21.61 -2.44
CA THR A 210 3.74 21.51 -1.32
C THR A 210 4.50 20.20 -1.39
N ILE A 211 5.81 20.27 -1.18
CA ILE A 211 6.68 19.11 -1.00
C ILE A 211 7.00 19.00 0.48
N LEU A 212 6.73 17.84 1.06
CA LEU A 212 7.05 17.50 2.45
C LEU A 212 8.10 16.40 2.46
N VAL A 213 9.10 16.51 3.32
CA VAL A 213 10.20 15.53 3.43
C VAL A 213 10.22 14.95 4.84
N GLY A 214 10.12 13.66 4.96
CA GLY A 214 10.24 12.91 6.22
C GLY A 214 9.42 13.52 7.36
N SER A 215 10.11 14.11 8.33
CA SER A 215 9.49 14.72 9.51
C SER A 215 8.50 15.86 9.22
N GLN A 216 8.59 16.52 8.06
CA GLN A 216 7.62 17.54 7.68
C GLN A 216 6.24 16.94 7.44
N ALA A 217 6.15 15.75 6.82
CA ALA A 217 4.88 15.07 6.64
C ALA A 217 4.21 14.68 7.98
N VAL A 218 5.01 14.34 8.98
CA VAL A 218 4.54 14.08 10.35
C VAL A 218 4.12 15.39 11.05
N ALA A 219 4.91 16.44 10.93
CA ALA A 219 4.61 17.75 11.53
C ALA A 219 3.31 18.36 11.00
N GLU A 220 2.99 18.14 9.72
CA GLU A 220 1.74 18.56 9.10
C GLU A 220 0.56 17.60 9.39
N GLY A 221 0.80 16.53 10.15
CA GLY A 221 -0.22 15.59 10.59
C GLY A 221 -0.72 14.63 9.50
N ILE A 222 0.03 14.44 8.41
CA ILE A 222 -0.37 13.55 7.31
C ILE A 222 0.09 12.11 7.60
N ILE A 223 1.33 11.93 8.03
CA ILE A 223 1.90 10.62 8.38
C ILE A 223 2.06 10.53 9.90
N ASN A 224 1.86 9.34 10.46
CA ASN A 224 1.93 9.14 11.91
C ASN A 224 3.35 9.30 12.45
N GLU A 225 4.35 8.63 11.84
CA GLU A 225 5.72 8.65 12.37
C GLU A 225 6.79 8.60 11.27
N VAL A 226 7.99 9.09 11.61
CA VAL A 226 9.19 8.84 10.84
C VAL A 226 9.80 7.52 11.31
N GLY A 227 9.98 6.57 10.38
CA GLY A 227 10.54 5.26 10.70
C GLY A 227 10.88 4.46 9.44
N GLY A 228 11.57 3.34 9.63
CA GLY A 228 11.92 2.41 8.57
C GLY A 228 11.14 1.11 8.69
N ILE A 229 11.63 0.07 8.00
CA ILE A 229 10.95 -1.23 7.94
C ILE A 229 10.88 -1.92 9.32
N ASP A 230 11.85 -1.70 10.20
CA ASP A 230 11.87 -2.32 11.53
C ASP A 230 10.75 -1.76 12.42
N GLU A 231 10.59 -0.43 12.44
CA GLU A 231 9.52 0.26 13.19
C GLU A 231 8.15 -0.12 12.62
N ALA A 232 7.99 -0.08 11.30
CA ALA A 232 6.74 -0.42 10.63
C ALA A 232 6.32 -1.88 10.90
N MET A 233 7.26 -2.84 10.82
CA MET A 233 6.97 -4.24 11.12
C MET A 233 6.64 -4.46 12.60
N LYS A 234 7.35 -3.83 13.54
CA LYS A 234 7.03 -3.90 14.96
C LYS A 234 5.63 -3.37 15.27
N LYS A 235 5.27 -2.23 14.66
CA LYS A 235 3.93 -1.65 14.81
C LYS A 235 2.85 -2.60 14.30
N LEU A 236 3.04 -3.17 13.11
CA LEU A 236 2.08 -4.11 12.54
C LEU A 236 1.92 -5.35 13.42
N HIS A 237 3.01 -5.94 13.92
CA HIS A 237 2.93 -7.07 14.85
C HIS A 237 2.17 -6.73 16.13
N GLN A 238 2.44 -5.55 16.72
CA GLN A 238 1.72 -5.08 17.90
C GLN A 238 0.21 -4.96 17.63
N MET A 239 -0.18 -4.36 16.52
CA MET A 239 -1.59 -4.19 16.15
C MET A 239 -2.30 -5.52 15.91
N ILE A 240 -1.62 -6.50 15.31
CA ILE A 240 -2.14 -7.86 15.14
C ILE A 240 -2.40 -8.51 16.50
N ASP A 241 -1.45 -8.42 17.46
CA ASP A 241 -1.61 -8.97 18.80
C ASP A 241 -2.77 -8.33 19.54
N GLU A 242 -2.92 -7.00 19.47
CA GLU A 242 -4.02 -6.24 20.07
C GLU A 242 -5.38 -6.66 19.48
N THR A 243 -5.46 -6.83 18.16
CA THR A 243 -6.68 -7.28 17.47
C THR A 243 -7.07 -8.69 17.90
N LYS A 244 -6.13 -9.63 17.99
CA LYS A 244 -6.39 -11.00 18.45
C LYS A 244 -6.89 -11.05 19.89
N GLN A 245 -6.30 -10.27 20.80
CA GLN A 245 -6.72 -10.19 22.19
C GLN A 245 -8.16 -9.63 22.33
N ASN A 246 -8.48 -8.58 21.57
CA ASN A 246 -9.82 -8.00 21.57
C ASN A 246 -10.89 -8.98 21.07
N ASN A 247 -10.58 -9.76 20.03
CA ASN A 247 -11.47 -10.78 19.50
C ASN A 247 -11.69 -11.94 20.49
N GLU A 248 -10.68 -12.36 21.24
CA GLU A 248 -10.80 -13.37 22.28
C GLU A 248 -11.71 -12.90 23.43
N ILE A 249 -11.59 -11.63 23.87
CA ILE A 249 -12.42 -11.04 24.91
C ILE A 249 -13.89 -10.90 24.46
N SER A 250 -14.12 -10.56 23.19
CA SER A 250 -15.47 -10.37 22.64
C SER A 250 -16.24 -11.68 22.45
N ASN A 251 -15.54 -12.82 22.44
CA ASN A 251 -16.12 -14.16 22.30
C ASN A 251 -16.34 -14.89 23.66
N LEU A 252 -16.05 -14.22 24.78
CA LEU A 252 -16.30 -14.70 26.16
C LEU A 252 -17.55 -14.08 26.74
#